data_cde744257e98112ef311b292f2939515
#
_entry.id   cde744257e98112ef311b292f2939515
#
_cell.length_a   1.000
_cell.length_b   1.000
_cell.length_c   1.000
_cell.angle_alpha   90.00
_cell.angle_beta   90.00
_cell.angle_gamma   90.00
#
_symmetry.space_group_name_H-M   'P 1'
#
loop_
_entity.id
_entity.type
_entity.pdbx_description
1 polymer ?
#
loop_
_entity_poly.entity_id
_entity_poly.type
_entity_poly.pdbx_seq_one_letter_code
_entity_poly.pdbx_strand_id
1 'polypeptide(L)'
;EGLKRDIENMVGEYEQVYMFGLDKALKDSVRIEKCAEKDGERIYTQMLLSGIEECLKNNAIPYSVSHNSTHYLCNEAYFYMLKKMNGHVVFVHIPSTKNLTEEMLQKLVLVFEQKG
;
A
#
# COMPACT_ATOMS: atom_id res chain seq x y z
N GLU A 1 -0.48 20.52 -6.14
CA GLU A 1 0.58 20.94 -7.05
C GLU A 1 1.94 20.36 -6.68
N GLY A 2 2.40 20.62 -5.46
CA GLY A 2 3.69 20.13 -5.03
C GLY A 2 3.76 18.61 -5.02
N LEU A 3 2.69 17.95 -4.55
CA LEU A 3 2.65 16.51 -4.51
C LEU A 3 2.74 15.90 -5.91
N LYS A 4 2.03 16.47 -6.85
CA LYS A 4 2.04 15.99 -8.22
C LYS A 4 3.43 16.13 -8.86
N ARG A 5 4.08 17.25 -8.61
CA ARG A 5 5.42 17.49 -9.10
C ARG A 5 6.42 16.50 -8.50
N ASP A 6 6.30 16.25 -7.19
CA ASP A 6 7.20 15.30 -6.52
C ASP A 6 7.03 13.90 -7.09
N ILE A 7 5.81 13.49 -7.37
CA ILE A 7 5.54 12.19 -7.97
C ILE A 7 6.21 12.08 -9.34
N GLU A 8 6.08 13.10 -10.16
CA GLU A 8 6.70 13.09 -11.48
C GLU A 8 8.21 13.00 -11.41
N ASN A 9 8.82 13.67 -10.45
CA ASN A 9 10.27 13.62 -10.27
C ASN A 9 10.73 12.23 -9.81
N MET A 10 9.89 11.52 -9.09
CA MET A 10 10.26 10.20 -8.55
C MET A 10 10.14 9.08 -9.58
N VAL A 11 9.32 9.26 -10.61
CA VAL A 11 9.02 8.19 -11.55
C VAL A 11 10.24 7.57 -12.21
N GLY A 12 11.27 8.33 -12.49
CA GLY A 12 12.48 7.80 -13.12
C GLY A 12 13.49 7.23 -12.16
N GLU A 13 13.31 7.46 -10.85
CA GLU A 13 14.29 7.09 -9.84
C GLU A 13 13.91 5.87 -9.04
N TYR A 14 12.61 5.65 -8.85
CA TYR A 14 12.12 4.59 -7.97
C TYR A 14 11.30 3.61 -8.77
N GLU A 15 11.67 2.34 -8.70
CA GLU A 15 10.94 1.30 -9.37
C GLU A 15 9.68 0.89 -8.63
N GLN A 16 9.67 1.05 -7.31
CA GLN A 16 8.58 0.59 -6.47
C GLN A 16 8.29 1.61 -5.38
N VAL A 17 7.01 1.84 -5.11
CA VAL A 17 6.56 2.75 -4.07
C VAL A 17 5.51 2.05 -3.22
N TYR A 18 5.59 2.22 -1.91
CA TYR A 18 4.58 1.74 -0.98
C TYR A 18 3.79 2.91 -0.43
N MET A 19 2.46 2.83 -0.52
CA MET A 19 1.58 3.81 0.06
C MET A 19 0.92 3.21 1.29
N PHE A 20 0.70 3.99 2.33
CA PHE A 20 0.09 3.52 3.56
C PHE A 20 -1.12 4.36 3.94
N GLY A 21 -2.16 3.71 4.42
CA GLY A 21 -3.32 4.38 4.97
C GLY A 21 -3.79 3.69 6.24
N LEU A 22 -4.39 4.47 7.14
CA LEU A 22 -4.89 3.94 8.40
C LEU A 22 -6.33 3.46 8.22
N ASP A 23 -6.64 2.31 8.79
CA ASP A 23 -7.99 1.75 8.73
C ASP A 23 -8.43 1.35 10.14
N LYS A 24 -9.46 2.00 10.65
CA LYS A 24 -9.96 1.76 12.00
C LYS A 24 -10.54 0.36 12.18
N ALA A 25 -10.93 -0.28 11.10
CA ALA A 25 -11.50 -1.63 11.16
C ALA A 25 -10.42 -2.68 11.38
N LEU A 26 -9.17 -2.37 11.09
CA LEU A 26 -8.07 -3.30 11.30
C LEU A 26 -7.60 -3.26 12.74
N LYS A 27 -7.40 -4.42 13.33
CA LYS A 27 -6.95 -4.51 14.73
C LYS A 27 -5.48 -4.88 14.81
N ASP A 28 -5.11 -6.02 14.25
CA ASP A 28 -3.74 -6.52 14.31
C ASP A 28 -3.29 -7.05 12.95
N SER A 29 -3.98 -6.69 11.90
CA SER A 29 -3.67 -7.17 10.55
C SER A 29 -3.50 -6.01 9.59
N VAL A 30 -2.97 -6.31 8.40
CA VAL A 30 -2.87 -5.34 7.33
C VAL A 30 -3.68 -5.82 6.13
N ARG A 31 -4.07 -4.89 5.26
CA ARG A 31 -4.78 -5.24 4.04
C ARG A 31 -4.07 -4.63 2.85
N ILE A 32 -3.65 -5.49 1.94
CA ILE A 32 -2.97 -5.05 0.72
C ILE A 32 -4.03 -4.80 -0.33
N GLU A 33 -4.05 -3.61 -0.91
CA GLU A 33 -4.99 -3.27 -1.97
C GLU A 33 -4.37 -3.61 -3.32
N LYS A 34 -4.97 -4.55 -4.01
CA LYS A 34 -4.42 -5.03 -5.28
C LYS A 34 -4.72 -4.10 -6.45
N CYS A 35 -5.75 -3.28 -6.34
CA CYS A 35 -6.17 -2.40 -7.42
C CYS A 35 -6.86 -1.15 -6.89
N ALA A 36 -7.03 -0.18 -7.77
CA ALA A 36 -7.84 1.00 -7.53
C ALA A 36 -8.80 1.18 -8.69
N GLU A 37 -9.93 1.83 -8.43
CA GLU A 37 -10.96 2.02 -9.46
C GLU A 37 -11.49 3.44 -9.41
N LYS A 38 -11.63 4.05 -10.59
CA LYS A 38 -12.22 5.38 -10.70
C LYS A 38 -12.90 5.52 -12.06
N ASP A 39 -14.14 6.02 -12.03
CA ASP A 39 -14.92 6.28 -13.26
C ASP A 39 -15.01 5.06 -14.17
N GLY A 40 -15.17 3.88 -13.58
CA GLY A 40 -15.31 2.65 -14.34
C GLY A 40 -14.02 2.03 -14.79
N GLU A 41 -12.89 2.68 -14.54
CA GLU A 41 -11.59 2.14 -14.89
C GLU A 41 -10.93 1.52 -13.65
N ARG A 42 -10.42 0.30 -13.78
CA ARG A 42 -9.73 -0.40 -12.70
C ARG A 42 -8.29 -0.65 -13.11
N ILE A 43 -7.36 -0.26 -12.22
CA ILE A 43 -5.93 -0.44 -12.46
C ILE A 43 -5.37 -1.30 -11.35
N TYR A 44 -4.67 -2.37 -11.74
CA TYR A 44 -4.05 -3.30 -10.79
C TYR A 44 -2.58 -2.95 -10.60
N THR A 45 -2.07 -3.19 -9.39
CA THR A 45 -0.64 -3.06 -9.15
C THR A 45 0.12 -4.06 -10.01
N GLN A 46 1.26 -3.65 -10.51
CA GLN A 46 2.16 -4.51 -11.26
C GLN A 46 3.25 -5.10 -10.36
N MET A 47 3.27 -4.73 -9.09
CA MET A 47 4.25 -5.26 -8.16
C MET A 47 3.90 -6.70 -7.80
N LEU A 48 4.94 -7.53 -7.67
CA LEU A 48 4.77 -8.90 -7.23
C LEU A 48 4.52 -8.89 -5.72
N LEU A 49 3.35 -9.34 -5.32
CA LEU A 49 2.95 -9.30 -3.92
C LEU A 49 3.50 -10.48 -3.10
N SER A 50 3.93 -11.55 -3.77
CA SER A 50 4.40 -12.74 -3.08
C SER A 50 5.53 -12.48 -2.09
N GLY A 51 6.48 -11.61 -2.46
CA GLY A 51 7.58 -11.26 -1.56
C GLY A 51 7.11 -10.54 -0.32
N ILE A 52 6.16 -9.61 -0.49
CA ILE A 52 5.59 -8.88 0.64
C ILE A 52 4.82 -9.84 1.54
N GLU A 53 4.02 -10.72 0.93
CA GLU A 53 3.23 -11.71 1.69
C GLU A 53 4.14 -12.63 2.49
N GLU A 54 5.23 -13.07 1.89
CA GLU A 54 6.18 -13.94 2.58
C GLU A 54 6.81 -13.22 3.78
N CYS A 55 7.20 -11.96 3.60
CA CYS A 55 7.76 -11.19 4.69
C CYS A 55 6.76 -10.97 5.83
N LEU A 56 5.49 -10.75 5.49
CA LEU A 56 4.45 -10.60 6.50
C LEU A 56 4.26 -11.90 7.27
N LYS A 57 4.25 -13.03 6.57
CA LYS A 57 4.15 -14.34 7.23
C LYS A 57 5.33 -14.61 8.12
N ASN A 58 6.54 -14.30 7.67
CA ASN A 58 7.76 -14.52 8.45
C ASN A 58 7.82 -13.68 9.71
N ASN A 59 7.12 -12.55 9.73
CA ASN A 59 7.06 -11.68 10.89
C ASN A 59 5.76 -11.86 11.69
N ALA A 60 4.99 -12.90 11.38
CA ALA A 60 3.75 -13.22 12.08
C ALA A 60 2.74 -12.08 12.06
N ILE A 61 2.64 -11.39 10.93
CA ILE A 61 1.68 -10.31 10.74
C ILE A 61 0.51 -10.85 9.91
N PRO A 62 -0.69 -10.96 10.46
CA PRO A 62 -1.86 -11.36 9.68
C PRO A 62 -2.14 -10.34 8.57
N TYR A 63 -2.55 -10.82 7.41
CA TYR A 63 -2.84 -9.93 6.30
C TYR A 63 -3.93 -10.51 5.40
N SER A 64 -4.51 -9.63 4.60
CA SER A 64 -5.41 -10.02 3.53
C SER A 64 -5.09 -9.21 2.29
N VAL A 65 -5.53 -9.70 1.14
CA VAL A 65 -5.36 -9.01 -0.13
C VAL A 65 -6.75 -8.67 -0.66
N SER A 66 -6.99 -7.39 -0.90
CA SER A 66 -8.28 -6.93 -1.36
C SER A 66 -8.25 -6.63 -2.85
N HIS A 67 -9.31 -7.07 -3.54
CA HIS A 67 -9.52 -6.78 -4.96
C HIS A 67 -10.55 -5.67 -5.16
N ASN A 68 -11.10 -5.16 -4.07
CA ASN A 68 -12.14 -4.14 -4.13
C ASN A 68 -11.70 -2.89 -3.39
N SER A 69 -11.95 -1.75 -4.02
CA SER A 69 -11.64 -0.45 -3.41
C SER A 69 -12.72 -0.13 -2.39
N THR A 70 -12.32 0.02 -1.13
CA THR A 70 -13.27 0.25 -0.04
C THR A 70 -13.19 1.63 0.58
N HIS A 71 -12.06 2.33 0.42
CA HIS A 71 -11.87 3.63 1.04
C HIS A 71 -11.72 4.70 -0.03
N TYR A 72 -12.68 5.59 -0.07
CA TYR A 72 -12.83 6.54 -1.15
C TYR A 72 -11.59 7.39 -1.43
N LEU A 73 -11.09 8.09 -0.42
CA LEU A 73 -9.95 8.97 -0.62
C LEU A 73 -8.66 8.20 -0.89
N CYS A 74 -8.46 7.10 -0.19
CA CYS A 74 -7.28 6.27 -0.40
C CYS A 74 -7.28 5.65 -1.78
N ASN A 75 -8.46 5.22 -2.23
CA ASN A 75 -8.59 4.66 -3.57
C ASN A 75 -8.24 5.68 -4.66
N GLU A 76 -8.68 6.92 -4.49
CA GLU A 76 -8.40 7.95 -5.48
C GLU A 76 -6.92 8.26 -5.56
N ALA A 77 -6.24 8.40 -4.41
CA ALA A 77 -4.81 8.60 -4.37
C ALA A 77 -4.06 7.43 -5.00
N TYR A 78 -4.48 6.22 -4.68
CA TYR A 78 -3.87 5.01 -5.22
C TYR A 78 -4.04 4.93 -6.73
N PHE A 79 -5.25 5.22 -7.22
CA PHE A 79 -5.52 5.23 -8.66
C PHE A 79 -4.57 6.17 -9.40
N TYR A 80 -4.42 7.38 -8.86
CA TYR A 80 -3.53 8.38 -9.46
C TYR A 80 -2.08 7.89 -9.47
N MET A 81 -1.61 7.33 -8.37
CA MET A 81 -0.25 6.82 -8.29
C MET A 81 -0.02 5.64 -9.21
N LEU A 82 -0.99 4.75 -9.34
CA LEU A 82 -0.87 3.61 -10.26
C LEU A 82 -0.65 4.08 -11.68
N LYS A 83 -1.35 5.14 -12.08
CA LYS A 83 -1.14 5.70 -13.41
C LYS A 83 0.24 6.34 -13.56
N LYS A 84 0.64 7.12 -12.57
CA LYS A 84 1.92 7.84 -12.63
C LYS A 84 3.12 6.93 -12.55
N MET A 85 3.01 5.84 -11.81
CA MET A 85 4.12 4.92 -11.59
C MET A 85 4.04 3.69 -12.50
N ASN A 86 3.13 3.69 -13.47
CA ASN A 86 2.93 2.56 -14.38
C ASN A 86 2.69 1.25 -13.62
N GLY A 87 1.95 1.33 -12.53
CA GLY A 87 1.61 0.16 -11.72
C GLY A 87 2.65 -0.23 -10.70
N HIS A 88 3.78 0.46 -10.61
CA HIS A 88 4.86 0.12 -9.68
C HIS A 88 4.64 0.73 -8.30
N VAL A 89 3.44 0.58 -7.78
CA VAL A 89 3.05 1.07 -6.46
C VAL A 89 2.04 0.09 -5.88
N VAL A 90 2.04 -0.04 -4.56
CA VAL A 90 1.03 -0.83 -3.87
C VAL A 90 0.57 -0.05 -2.64
N PHE A 91 -0.73 -0.13 -2.34
CA PHE A 91 -1.32 0.52 -1.19
C PHE A 91 -1.58 -0.53 -0.11
N VAL A 92 -1.15 -0.21 1.10
CA VAL A 92 -1.32 -1.10 2.25
C VAL A 92 -2.06 -0.35 3.35
N HIS A 93 -3.20 -0.87 3.77
CA HIS A 93 -3.91 -0.35 4.92
C HIS A 93 -3.37 -1.00 6.18
N ILE A 94 -3.07 -0.19 7.18
CA ILE A 94 -2.55 -0.65 8.46
C ILE A 94 -3.52 -0.21 9.56
N PRO A 95 -3.44 -0.83 10.75
CA PRO A 95 -4.31 -0.41 11.86
C PRO A 95 -4.11 1.05 12.21
N SER A 96 -5.19 1.68 12.69
CA SER A 96 -5.12 3.07 13.13
C SER A 96 -4.22 3.18 14.37
N THR A 97 -3.81 4.39 14.71
CA THR A 97 -2.94 4.62 15.87
C THR A 97 -3.53 4.06 17.16
N LYS A 98 -4.84 3.93 17.23
CA LYS A 98 -5.50 3.37 18.40
C LYS A 98 -5.19 1.89 18.57
N ASN A 99 -5.06 1.15 17.48
CA ASN A 99 -4.85 -0.30 17.50
C ASN A 99 -3.41 -0.70 17.17
N LEU A 100 -2.65 0.20 16.56
CA LEU A 100 -1.28 -0.09 16.13
C LEU A 100 -0.34 -0.05 17.33
N THR A 101 0.21 -1.20 17.70
CA THR A 101 1.18 -1.27 18.78
C THR A 101 2.57 -0.92 18.26
N GLU A 102 3.46 -0.52 19.18
CA GLU A 102 4.84 -0.23 18.81
C GLU A 102 5.53 -1.45 18.25
N GLU A 103 5.25 -2.63 18.83
CA GLU A 103 5.81 -3.89 18.34
C GLU A 103 5.41 -4.15 16.89
N MET A 104 4.13 -3.98 16.56
CA MET A 104 3.65 -4.18 15.20
C MET A 104 4.26 -3.16 14.25
N LEU A 105 4.36 -1.90 14.70
CA LEU A 105 4.95 -0.86 13.87
C LEU A 105 6.39 -1.20 13.52
N GLN A 106 7.17 -1.68 14.49
CA GLN A 106 8.55 -2.08 14.24
C GLN A 106 8.63 -3.23 13.24
N LYS A 107 7.72 -4.21 13.36
CA LYS A 107 7.67 -5.32 12.41
C LYS A 107 7.35 -4.84 11.00
N LEU A 108 6.38 -3.93 10.88
CA LEU A 108 6.01 -3.39 9.56
C LEU A 108 7.15 -2.62 8.93
N VAL A 109 7.86 -1.83 9.73
CA VAL A 109 9.02 -1.09 9.23
C VAL A 109 10.06 -2.06 8.67
N LEU A 110 10.33 -3.14 9.38
CA LEU A 110 11.29 -4.16 8.92
C LEU A 110 10.85 -4.78 7.59
N VAL A 111 9.57 -5.14 7.48
CA VAL A 111 9.05 -5.77 6.27
C VAL A 111 9.23 -4.85 5.05
N PHE A 112 8.77 -3.62 5.16
CA PHE A 112 8.75 -2.73 4.00
C PHE A 112 10.08 -2.06 3.74
N GLU A 113 10.90 -1.92 4.74
CA GLU A 113 12.26 -1.42 4.56
C GLU A 113 13.10 -2.41 3.76
N GLN A 114 12.95 -3.72 4.04
CA GLN A 114 13.66 -4.75 3.32
C GLN A 114 13.22 -4.86 1.86
N LYS A 115 11.97 -4.51 1.57
CA LYS A 115 11.42 -4.59 0.22
C LYS A 115 11.57 -3.28 -0.55
N GLY A 116 11.68 -2.19 0.17
CA GLY A 116 11.93 -0.90 -0.44
C GLY A 116 13.37 -0.72 -0.78
#